data_62d5f344ccab930b35cc3a970f5a34be
#
_entry.id   62d5f344ccab930b35cc3a970f5a34be
#
_cell.length_a   1.000
_cell.length_b   1.000
_cell.length_c   1.000
_cell.angle_alpha   90.00
_cell.angle_beta   90.00
_cell.angle_gamma   90.00
#
_symmetry.space_group_name_H-M   'P 1'
#
loop_
_entity.id
_entity.type
_entity.pdbx_description
1 polymer ?
#
loop_
_entity_poly.entity_id
_entity_poly.type
_entity_poly.pdbx_seq_one_letter_code
_entity_poly.pdbx_strand_id
1 'polypeptide(L)'
;MNAKSTILLTALCLVPAEYAGSATCKQAVLSGTRVRVSNCGDGSCGAYQVGADGMTNLGFGGPLPDIISFEFYSQATGTFNLAIGNDSNYATCTQCVLIFQDYQDVLGSLVPQKTFFQTGGSLQIDMNTIPGVATDVGLSWSNLTLAEVTIDPETFTSTLVPNGDCYTVVDSDVVFRNGFEAP
;
A
#
# COMPACT_ATOMS: atom_id res chain seq x y z
N MET A 1 50.01 11.90 51.63
CA MET A 1 48.68 12.25 51.02
C MET A 1 48.33 11.24 49.95
N ASN A 2 47.49 10.26 50.26
CA ASN A 2 47.13 9.16 49.34
C ASN A 2 45.81 9.49 48.67
N ALA A 3 45.86 9.77 47.38
CA ALA A 3 44.66 9.93 46.56
C ALA A 3 44.13 8.54 46.14
N LYS A 4 42.92 8.19 46.66
CA LYS A 4 42.18 7.00 46.24
C LYS A 4 41.44 7.33 44.92
N SER A 5 41.85 6.67 43.85
CA SER A 5 41.17 6.74 42.55
C SER A 5 39.97 5.79 42.58
N THR A 6 38.77 6.35 42.52
CA THR A 6 37.52 5.59 42.45
C THR A 6 37.20 5.34 41.00
N ILE A 7 37.30 4.09 40.56
CA ILE A 7 36.87 3.67 39.21
C ILE A 7 35.36 3.45 39.25
N LEU A 8 34.62 4.29 38.52
CA LEU A 8 33.19 4.14 38.32
C LEU A 8 32.96 3.16 37.15
N LEU A 9 32.54 1.95 37.50
CA LEU A 9 32.16 0.93 36.50
C LEU A 9 30.73 1.21 36.04
N THR A 10 30.58 1.81 34.85
CA THR A 10 29.28 1.95 34.19
C THR A 10 28.91 0.62 33.57
N ALA A 11 27.95 -0.08 34.16
CA ALA A 11 27.32 -1.26 33.59
C ALA A 11 26.47 -0.86 32.37
N LEU A 12 26.94 -1.20 31.17
CA LEU A 12 26.19 -1.05 29.95
C LEU A 12 25.15 -2.18 29.93
N CYS A 13 23.87 -1.88 30.22
CA CYS A 13 22.77 -2.80 30.01
C CYS A 13 22.57 -2.96 28.51
N LEU A 14 23.11 -4.03 27.93
CA LEU A 14 22.73 -4.53 26.62
C LEU A 14 21.29 -5.06 26.74
N VAL A 15 20.31 -4.25 26.32
CA VAL A 15 18.95 -4.71 26.08
C VAL A 15 19.03 -5.62 24.86
N PRO A 16 18.66 -6.92 24.97
CA PRO A 16 18.60 -7.76 23.79
C PRO A 16 17.59 -7.14 22.83
N ALA A 17 17.99 -6.88 21.58
CA ALA A 17 17.09 -6.56 20.52
C ALA A 17 16.16 -7.78 20.38
N GLU A 18 14.91 -7.63 20.82
CA GLU A 18 13.88 -8.63 20.54
C GLU A 18 13.81 -8.74 19.03
N TYR A 19 14.17 -9.92 18.53
CA TYR A 19 13.94 -10.33 17.15
C TYR A 19 12.43 -10.26 16.96
N ALA A 20 11.95 -9.18 16.34
CA ALA A 20 10.60 -9.13 15.80
C ALA A 20 10.49 -10.29 14.82
N GLY A 21 9.77 -11.33 15.21
CA GLY A 21 9.50 -12.46 14.34
C GLY A 21 8.95 -11.91 13.03
N SER A 22 9.57 -12.29 11.91
CA SER A 22 9.10 -11.92 10.58
C SER A 22 7.65 -12.38 10.45
N ALA A 23 6.72 -11.45 10.49
CA ALA A 23 5.32 -11.74 10.25
C ALA A 23 5.23 -12.35 8.84
N THR A 24 4.68 -13.57 8.75
CA THR A 24 4.42 -14.17 7.44
C THR A 24 3.21 -13.46 6.84
N CYS A 25 3.43 -12.69 5.77
CA CYS A 25 2.34 -12.00 5.10
C CYS A 25 1.38 -13.00 4.45
N LYS A 26 0.09 -12.70 4.54
CA LYS A 26 -0.98 -13.44 3.86
C LYS A 26 -0.83 -13.23 2.35
N GLN A 27 -1.10 -14.26 1.56
CA GLN A 27 -1.11 -14.12 0.09
C GLN A 27 -2.47 -13.67 -0.40
N ALA A 28 -2.47 -12.75 -1.36
CA ALA A 28 -3.66 -12.27 -2.05
C ALA A 28 -3.50 -12.44 -3.56
N VAL A 29 -4.55 -12.89 -4.21
CA VAL A 29 -4.61 -13.09 -5.67
C VAL A 29 -5.67 -12.17 -6.24
N LEU A 30 -5.28 -11.28 -7.15
CA LEU A 30 -6.21 -10.41 -7.86
C LEU A 30 -6.64 -11.13 -9.15
N SER A 31 -7.78 -11.78 -9.14
CA SER A 31 -8.30 -12.47 -10.33
C SER A 31 -9.79 -12.17 -10.54
N GLY A 32 -10.16 -11.89 -11.80
CA GLY A 32 -11.55 -11.79 -12.23
C GLY A 32 -12.34 -10.61 -11.63
N THR A 33 -11.67 -9.57 -11.18
CA THR A 33 -12.28 -8.44 -10.49
C THR A 33 -12.46 -7.24 -11.43
N ARG A 34 -13.56 -6.52 -11.24
CA ARG A 34 -13.84 -5.30 -12.00
C ARG A 34 -12.89 -4.19 -11.58
N VAL A 35 -12.40 -3.47 -12.57
CA VAL A 35 -11.55 -2.31 -12.38
C VAL A 35 -12.37 -1.04 -12.55
N ARG A 36 -12.25 -0.14 -11.61
CA ARG A 36 -12.75 1.22 -11.73
C ARG A 36 -11.59 2.17 -11.96
N VAL A 37 -11.69 2.98 -13.00
CA VAL A 37 -10.79 4.10 -13.22
C VAL A 37 -11.43 5.35 -12.63
N SER A 38 -10.71 6.04 -11.78
CA SER A 38 -11.15 7.29 -11.15
C SER A 38 -10.00 8.31 -11.14
N ASN A 39 -10.30 9.54 -10.84
CA ASN A 39 -9.31 10.52 -10.48
C ASN A 39 -9.47 10.87 -9.00
N CYS A 40 -8.44 11.40 -8.38
CA CYS A 40 -8.57 12.05 -7.09
C CYS A 40 -9.55 13.21 -7.23
N GLY A 41 -10.34 13.50 -6.20
CA GLY A 41 -11.45 14.44 -6.30
C GLY A 41 -11.08 15.86 -6.79
N ASP A 42 -9.81 16.22 -6.69
CA ASP A 42 -9.22 17.47 -7.20
C ASP A 42 -8.55 17.30 -8.58
N GLY A 43 -8.55 16.10 -9.15
CA GLY A 43 -7.89 15.77 -10.41
C GLY A 43 -6.36 15.68 -10.34
N SER A 44 -5.77 15.73 -9.15
CA SER A 44 -4.31 15.71 -8.95
C SER A 44 -3.69 14.34 -9.21
N CYS A 45 -4.47 13.27 -9.17
CA CYS A 45 -3.99 11.91 -9.42
C CYS A 45 -4.95 11.10 -10.28
N GLY A 46 -4.42 10.01 -10.83
CA GLY A 46 -5.17 8.91 -11.41
C GLY A 46 -5.23 7.73 -10.45
N ALA A 47 -6.38 7.09 -10.32
CA ALA A 47 -6.52 5.89 -9.53
C ALA A 47 -7.16 4.76 -10.34
N TYR A 48 -6.57 3.59 -10.27
CA TYR A 48 -7.07 2.33 -10.83
C TYR A 48 -7.37 1.40 -9.67
N GLN A 49 -8.66 1.07 -9.51
CA GLN A 49 -9.14 0.35 -8.33
C GLN A 49 -9.77 -0.97 -8.71
N VAL A 50 -9.38 -2.03 -8.03
CA VAL A 50 -9.97 -3.36 -8.10
C VAL A 50 -10.86 -3.55 -6.89
N GLY A 51 -12.08 -4.09 -7.09
CA GLY A 51 -13.06 -4.27 -6.00
C GLY A 51 -13.87 -3.02 -5.65
N ALA A 52 -13.71 -1.90 -6.36
CA ALA A 52 -14.38 -0.63 -6.07
C ALA A 52 -15.87 -0.62 -6.41
N ASP A 53 -16.47 -1.76 -6.79
CA ASP A 53 -17.91 -1.92 -6.96
C ASP A 53 -18.68 -1.96 -5.62
N GLY A 54 -17.97 -1.98 -4.50
CA GLY A 54 -18.53 -2.04 -3.15
C GLY A 54 -19.18 -3.38 -2.80
N MET A 55 -18.98 -4.41 -3.62
CA MET A 55 -19.60 -5.73 -3.43
C MET A 55 -18.57 -6.87 -3.40
N THR A 56 -17.36 -6.61 -3.89
CA THR A 56 -16.34 -7.65 -4.04
C THR A 56 -15.50 -7.78 -2.79
N ASN A 57 -15.50 -8.97 -2.19
CA ASN A 57 -14.53 -9.35 -1.18
C ASN A 57 -13.32 -9.94 -1.91
N LEU A 58 -12.18 -9.27 -1.82
CA LEU A 58 -10.92 -9.70 -2.45
C LEU A 58 -10.13 -10.68 -1.58
N GLY A 59 -10.66 -11.04 -0.41
CA GLY A 59 -10.01 -11.97 0.51
C GLY A 59 -8.93 -11.33 1.38
N PHE A 60 -8.97 -10.02 1.54
CA PHE A 60 -8.03 -9.31 2.43
C PHE A 60 -8.43 -9.37 3.92
N GLY A 61 -9.36 -10.23 4.30
CA GLY A 61 -9.67 -10.42 5.72
C GLY A 61 -11.11 -10.75 6.00
N GLY A 62 -11.89 -9.82 6.53
CA GLY A 62 -13.25 -10.04 6.98
C GLY A 62 -14.28 -10.30 5.88
N PRO A 63 -15.56 -10.20 6.18
CA PRO A 63 -16.63 -10.56 5.24
C PRO A 63 -17.08 -9.40 4.34
N LEU A 64 -16.59 -8.18 4.60
CA LEU A 64 -17.03 -6.99 3.87
C LEU A 64 -16.22 -6.77 2.59
N PRO A 65 -16.65 -5.87 1.71
CA PRO A 65 -15.92 -5.55 0.48
C PRO A 65 -14.53 -4.97 0.74
N ASP A 66 -13.62 -5.30 -0.16
CA ASP A 66 -12.25 -4.83 -0.15
C ASP A 66 -11.93 -4.05 -1.43
N ILE A 67 -10.97 -3.14 -1.36
CA ILE A 67 -10.44 -2.43 -2.53
C ILE A 67 -8.92 -2.50 -2.49
N ILE A 68 -8.30 -2.79 -3.64
CA ILE A 68 -6.91 -2.42 -3.89
C ILE A 68 -6.89 -1.24 -4.85
N SER A 69 -6.13 -0.21 -4.51
CA SER A 69 -5.99 1.03 -5.26
C SER A 69 -4.55 1.22 -5.70
N PHE A 70 -4.36 1.48 -6.99
CA PHE A 70 -3.11 1.93 -7.59
C PHE A 70 -3.29 3.42 -7.92
N GLU A 71 -2.60 4.29 -7.21
CA GLU A 71 -2.73 5.74 -7.35
C GLU A 71 -1.47 6.33 -7.96
N PHE A 72 -1.65 7.18 -8.96
CA PHE A 72 -0.57 7.76 -9.74
C PHE A 72 -0.66 9.28 -9.71
N TYR A 73 0.30 9.91 -9.08
CA TYR A 73 0.44 11.36 -8.98
C TYR A 73 1.39 11.94 -10.05
N SER A 74 1.89 11.08 -10.93
CA SER A 74 2.71 11.48 -12.08
C SER A 74 2.41 10.61 -13.29
N GLN A 75 2.65 11.15 -14.49
CA GLN A 75 2.53 10.41 -15.76
C GLN A 75 3.83 9.63 -16.07
N ALA A 76 4.39 8.98 -15.08
CA ALA A 76 5.63 8.24 -15.25
C ALA A 76 5.35 6.83 -15.76
N THR A 77 6.21 6.36 -16.65
CA THR A 77 6.29 4.97 -17.10
C THR A 77 7.63 4.37 -16.71
N GLY A 78 7.70 3.06 -16.63
CA GLY A 78 8.92 2.33 -16.24
C GLY A 78 8.73 1.50 -14.99
N THR A 79 9.85 1.08 -14.40
CA THR A 79 9.86 0.22 -13.19
C THR A 79 10.16 1.05 -11.96
N PHE A 80 9.30 0.95 -10.96
CA PHE A 80 9.39 1.66 -9.69
C PHE A 80 9.61 0.68 -8.55
N ASN A 81 10.56 0.98 -7.66
CA ASN A 81 10.76 0.24 -6.43
C ASN A 81 9.95 0.90 -5.31
N LEU A 82 8.90 0.21 -4.87
CA LEU A 82 7.92 0.75 -3.93
C LEU A 82 8.40 0.83 -2.48
N ALA A 83 9.58 0.24 -2.17
CA ALA A 83 10.11 0.23 -0.80
C ALA A 83 10.99 1.42 -0.44
N ILE A 84 11.37 2.25 -1.41
CA ILE A 84 12.41 3.27 -1.21
C ILE A 84 12.02 4.65 -1.74
N GLY A 85 12.74 5.66 -1.28
CA GLY A 85 12.56 7.04 -1.73
C GLY A 85 11.18 7.59 -1.37
N ASN A 86 10.61 8.36 -2.29
CA ASN A 86 9.31 8.98 -2.09
C ASN A 86 8.17 7.95 -1.95
N ASP A 87 8.30 6.81 -2.62
CA ASP A 87 7.26 5.78 -2.66
C ASP A 87 7.19 4.94 -1.37
N SER A 88 8.07 5.17 -0.40
CA SER A 88 8.07 4.51 0.91
C SER A 88 7.08 5.10 1.93
N ASN A 89 6.41 6.21 1.63
CA ASN A 89 5.42 6.84 2.50
C ASN A 89 4.28 7.46 1.69
N TYR A 90 3.05 7.31 2.17
CA TYR A 90 1.86 7.79 1.43
C TYR A 90 1.86 9.30 1.21
N ALA A 91 2.40 10.09 2.15
CA ALA A 91 2.50 11.55 2.01
C ALA A 91 3.38 12.02 0.83
N THR A 92 4.26 11.16 0.35
CA THR A 92 5.27 11.55 -0.66
C THR A 92 5.27 10.66 -1.89
N CYS A 93 4.53 9.57 -1.88
CA CYS A 93 4.55 8.62 -2.99
C CYS A 93 4.01 9.24 -4.28
N THR A 94 4.61 8.87 -5.39
CA THR A 94 4.15 9.22 -6.72
C THR A 94 3.50 8.04 -7.43
N GLN A 95 3.84 6.84 -7.02
CA GLN A 95 3.20 5.56 -7.36
C GLN A 95 2.81 4.89 -6.05
N CYS A 96 1.53 4.96 -5.69
CA CYS A 96 1.03 4.48 -4.41
C CYS A 96 0.15 3.26 -4.62
N VAL A 97 0.38 2.22 -3.82
CA VAL A 97 -0.50 1.05 -3.78
C VAL A 97 -1.05 0.89 -2.38
N LEU A 98 -2.38 0.86 -2.27
CA LEU A 98 -3.11 0.72 -1.02
C LEU A 98 -4.08 -0.45 -1.09
N ILE A 99 -4.27 -1.10 0.04
CA ILE A 99 -5.42 -1.98 0.26
C ILE A 99 -6.29 -1.34 1.33
N PHE A 100 -7.57 -1.28 1.05
CA PHE A 100 -8.61 -0.87 1.97
C PHE A 100 -9.47 -2.09 2.27
N GLN A 101 -9.34 -2.62 3.47
CA GLN A 101 -9.99 -3.85 3.91
C GLN A 101 -11.32 -3.55 4.59
N ASP A 102 -12.31 -4.38 4.32
CA ASP A 102 -13.60 -4.38 5.01
C ASP A 102 -14.27 -2.99 5.07
N TYR A 103 -14.64 -2.45 3.92
CA TYR A 103 -15.38 -1.20 3.85
C TYR A 103 -16.74 -1.30 4.53
N GLN A 104 -16.99 -0.36 5.43
CA GLN A 104 -18.27 -0.18 6.10
C GLN A 104 -18.91 1.14 5.68
N ASP A 105 -20.22 1.14 5.52
CA ASP A 105 -20.99 2.37 5.44
C ASP A 105 -21.20 2.94 6.85
N VAL A 106 -20.54 4.05 7.12
CA VAL A 106 -20.69 4.82 8.35
C VAL A 106 -21.33 6.15 8.00
N LEU A 107 -22.64 6.26 8.24
CA LEU A 107 -23.42 7.49 7.98
C LEU A 107 -23.33 7.99 6.52
N GLY A 108 -23.32 7.09 5.55
CA GLY A 108 -23.23 7.41 4.12
C GLY A 108 -21.81 7.61 3.60
N SER A 109 -20.79 7.37 4.44
CA SER A 109 -19.39 7.35 4.04
C SER A 109 -18.82 5.94 4.14
N LEU A 110 -18.18 5.48 3.08
CA LEU A 110 -17.48 4.20 3.07
C LEU A 110 -16.13 4.36 3.78
N VAL A 111 -15.95 3.67 4.90
CA VAL A 111 -14.74 3.73 5.72
C VAL A 111 -14.12 2.33 5.81
N PRO A 112 -12.85 2.13 5.48
CA PRO A 112 -12.18 0.86 5.66
C PRO A 112 -11.92 0.58 7.14
N GLN A 113 -12.01 -0.67 7.55
CA GLN A 113 -11.60 -1.09 8.90
C GLN A 113 -10.09 -1.08 9.07
N LYS A 114 -9.37 -1.46 8.01
CA LYS A 114 -7.91 -1.44 7.95
C LYS A 114 -7.43 -0.87 6.64
N THR A 115 -6.31 -0.17 6.70
CA THR A 115 -5.60 0.34 5.54
C THR A 115 -4.21 -0.27 5.51
N PHE A 116 -3.78 -0.69 4.32
CA PHE A 116 -2.43 -1.19 4.09
C PHE A 116 -1.76 -0.33 3.03
N PHE A 117 -0.48 -0.12 3.20
CA PHE A 117 0.35 0.64 2.27
C PHE A 117 1.56 -0.20 1.86
N GLN A 118 2.04 0.04 0.65
CA GLN A 118 3.20 -0.66 0.10
C GLN A 118 4.43 -0.55 1.00
N THR A 119 5.13 -1.67 1.14
CA THR A 119 6.39 -1.75 1.90
C THR A 119 7.49 -2.46 1.12
N GLY A 120 7.15 -3.03 -0.04
CA GLY A 120 8.10 -3.74 -0.88
C GLY A 120 7.55 -4.10 -2.23
N GLY A 121 8.44 -4.56 -3.09
CA GLY A 121 8.14 -4.97 -4.44
C GLY A 121 8.46 -3.93 -5.50
N SER A 122 8.18 -4.30 -6.73
CA SER A 122 8.30 -3.40 -7.88
C SER A 122 7.00 -3.31 -8.65
N LEU A 123 6.74 -2.13 -9.21
CA LEU A 123 5.63 -1.86 -10.10
C LEU A 123 6.19 -1.42 -11.45
N GLN A 124 5.78 -2.12 -12.51
CA GLN A 124 6.05 -1.74 -13.89
C GLN A 124 4.81 -1.05 -14.45
N ILE A 125 5.01 0.12 -15.07
CA ILE A 125 3.97 0.92 -15.70
C ILE A 125 4.35 1.13 -17.16
N ASP A 126 3.52 0.64 -18.08
CA ASP A 126 3.83 0.67 -19.51
C ASP A 126 3.18 1.82 -20.28
N MET A 127 2.15 2.45 -19.70
CA MET A 127 1.39 3.55 -20.33
C MET A 127 1.15 4.68 -19.36
N ASN A 128 0.74 5.83 -19.90
CA ASN A 128 0.33 6.98 -19.09
C ASN A 128 -0.77 6.60 -18.09
N THR A 129 -0.55 6.95 -16.84
CA THR A 129 -1.33 6.48 -15.70
C THR A 129 -2.39 7.47 -15.19
N ILE A 130 -2.41 8.72 -15.65
CA ILE A 130 -3.40 9.70 -15.19
C ILE A 130 -4.73 9.51 -15.93
N PRO A 131 -5.82 9.13 -15.25
CA PRO A 131 -7.14 9.02 -15.86
C PRO A 131 -7.61 10.31 -16.53
N GLY A 132 -8.25 10.17 -17.68
CA GLY A 132 -8.66 11.30 -18.51
C GLY A 132 -7.61 11.75 -19.52
N VAL A 133 -6.36 11.36 -19.33
CA VAL A 133 -5.27 11.54 -20.30
C VAL A 133 -4.92 10.23 -20.98
N ALA A 134 -4.90 9.13 -20.23
CA ALA A 134 -4.78 7.78 -20.77
C ALA A 134 -6.10 7.01 -20.63
N THR A 135 -6.45 6.26 -21.65
CA THR A 135 -7.62 5.39 -21.63
C THR A 135 -7.27 3.98 -21.17
N ASP A 136 -6.02 3.61 -21.34
CA ASP A 136 -5.49 2.29 -20.99
C ASP A 136 -4.23 2.44 -20.15
N VAL A 137 -4.00 1.54 -19.21
CA VAL A 137 -2.77 1.40 -18.47
C VAL A 137 -2.38 -0.07 -18.38
N GLY A 138 -1.13 -0.38 -18.68
CA GLY A 138 -0.53 -1.68 -18.42
C GLY A 138 0.22 -1.62 -17.10
N LEU A 139 -0.16 -2.47 -16.17
CA LEU A 139 0.49 -2.62 -14.88
C LEU A 139 0.93 -4.06 -14.70
N SER A 140 2.16 -4.25 -14.28
CA SER A 140 2.62 -5.51 -13.69
C SER A 140 3.40 -5.24 -12.42
N TRP A 141 3.37 -6.18 -11.52
CA TRP A 141 4.10 -6.07 -10.26
C TRP A 141 4.78 -7.39 -9.91
N SER A 142 5.85 -7.27 -9.14
CA SER A 142 6.52 -8.44 -8.57
C SER A 142 6.89 -8.21 -7.11
N ASN A 143 6.70 -9.26 -6.32
CA ASN A 143 6.95 -9.26 -4.87
C ASN A 143 6.25 -8.10 -4.13
N LEU A 144 5.09 -7.67 -4.61
CA LEU A 144 4.34 -6.56 -4.01
C LEU A 144 3.89 -6.93 -2.60
N THR A 145 4.41 -6.21 -1.62
CA THR A 145 4.07 -6.38 -0.19
C THR A 145 3.47 -5.10 0.37
N LEU A 146 2.42 -5.26 1.16
CA LEU A 146 1.76 -4.17 1.86
C LEU A 146 1.63 -4.53 3.34
N ALA A 147 1.86 -3.56 4.21
CA ALA A 147 1.69 -3.70 5.66
C ALA A 147 0.59 -2.77 6.17
N GLU A 148 -0.05 -3.18 7.26
CA GLU A 148 -1.07 -2.38 7.94
C GLU A 148 -0.47 -1.05 8.44
N VAL A 149 -1.17 0.05 8.10
CA VAL A 149 -0.77 1.40 8.45
C VAL A 149 -1.94 2.19 9.02
N THR A 150 -1.60 3.21 9.80
CA THR A 150 -2.47 4.36 10.03
C THR A 150 -2.02 5.50 9.11
N ILE A 151 -2.97 6.22 8.53
CA ILE A 151 -2.70 7.41 7.72
C ILE A 151 -3.20 8.62 8.48
N ASP A 152 -2.32 9.57 8.72
CA ASP A 152 -2.68 10.84 9.33
C ASP A 152 -3.53 11.66 8.33
N PRO A 153 -4.74 12.11 8.71
CA PRO A 153 -5.66 12.77 7.78
C PRO A 153 -5.22 14.20 7.37
N GLU A 154 -4.30 14.81 8.12
CA GLU A 154 -3.83 16.18 7.81
C GLU A 154 -2.55 16.17 6.97
N THR A 155 -1.63 15.24 7.27
CA THR A 155 -0.31 15.17 6.63
C THR A 155 -0.20 14.06 5.60
N PHE A 156 -1.18 13.15 5.55
CA PHE A 156 -1.17 11.91 4.76
C PHE A 156 0.00 10.97 5.07
N THR A 157 0.71 11.22 6.16
CA THR A 157 1.83 10.37 6.56
C THR A 157 1.34 8.98 6.96
N SER A 158 1.87 7.96 6.31
CA SER A 158 1.61 6.57 6.68
C SER A 158 2.58 6.10 7.76
N THR A 159 2.03 5.48 8.81
CA THR A 159 2.81 4.91 9.94
C THR A 159 2.44 3.45 10.12
N LEU A 160 3.45 2.57 10.14
CA LEU A 160 3.24 1.13 10.36
C LEU A 160 2.56 0.85 11.69
N VAL A 161 1.55 -0.02 11.66
CA VAL A 161 0.92 -0.54 12.88
C VAL A 161 1.84 -1.60 13.49
N PRO A 162 2.29 -1.44 14.74
CA PRO A 162 3.12 -2.44 15.40
C PRO A 162 2.41 -3.80 15.48
N ASN A 163 3.05 -4.86 14.99
CA ASN A 163 2.48 -6.21 14.85
C ASN A 163 1.20 -6.26 14.01
N GLY A 164 0.98 -5.29 13.13
CA GLY A 164 -0.11 -5.28 12.17
C GLY A 164 -0.04 -6.42 11.17
N ASP A 165 -1.14 -6.65 10.48
CA ASP A 165 -1.21 -7.62 9.39
C ASP A 165 -0.37 -7.16 8.19
N CYS A 166 -0.03 -8.12 7.29
CA CYS A 166 0.56 -7.78 6.00
C CYS A 166 0.06 -8.72 4.90
N TYR A 167 0.17 -8.26 3.66
CA TYR A 167 -0.17 -9.02 2.47
C TYR A 167 0.98 -9.05 1.47
N THR A 168 1.11 -10.18 0.78
CA THR A 168 1.87 -10.29 -0.47
C THR A 168 0.88 -10.51 -1.59
N VAL A 169 0.83 -9.58 -2.54
CA VAL A 169 -0.03 -9.72 -3.73
C VAL A 169 0.75 -10.53 -4.75
N VAL A 170 0.12 -11.63 -5.18
CA VAL A 170 0.74 -12.55 -6.15
C VAL A 170 1.04 -11.81 -7.44
N ASP A 171 2.21 -12.08 -8.01
CA ASP A 171 2.69 -11.44 -9.24
C ASP A 171 1.65 -11.58 -10.36
N SER A 172 1.37 -10.48 -11.04
CA SER A 172 0.37 -10.43 -12.09
C SER A 172 0.69 -9.34 -13.11
N ASP A 173 0.22 -9.57 -14.33
CA ASP A 173 0.15 -8.58 -15.40
C ASP A 173 -1.31 -8.20 -15.60
N VAL A 174 -1.63 -6.94 -15.46
CA VAL A 174 -2.99 -6.42 -15.62
C VAL A 174 -2.99 -5.27 -16.61
N VAL A 175 -3.86 -5.34 -17.60
CA VAL A 175 -4.12 -4.22 -18.52
C VAL A 175 -5.48 -3.64 -18.15
N PHE A 176 -5.47 -2.44 -17.63
CA PHE A 176 -6.69 -1.68 -17.39
C PHE A 176 -7.07 -0.94 -18.66
N ARG A 177 -8.26 -1.24 -19.20
CA ARG A 177 -8.80 -0.57 -20.38
C ARG A 177 -10.08 0.16 -20.04
N ASN A 178 -10.27 1.31 -20.63
CA ASN A 178 -11.41 2.17 -20.38
C ASN A 178 -12.74 1.45 -20.65
N GLY A 179 -13.40 0.97 -19.61
CA GLY A 179 -14.74 0.36 -19.66
C GLY A 179 -14.82 -1.08 -20.15
N PHE A 180 -13.71 -1.75 -20.41
CA PHE A 180 -13.71 -3.15 -20.81
C PHE A 180 -12.72 -3.96 -19.99
N GLU A 181 -13.23 -4.99 -19.32
CA GLU A 181 -12.41 -6.05 -18.75
C GLU A 181 -11.64 -6.73 -19.90
N ALA A 182 -10.33 -6.94 -19.68
CA ALA A 182 -9.62 -7.92 -20.48
C ALA A 182 -10.17 -9.31 -20.11
N PRO A 183 -10.45 -10.17 -21.10
CA PRO A 183 -10.97 -11.51 -20.87
C PRO A 183 -10.01 -12.40 -20.08
#